data_8e85f9d4b31236f358c673d06716a638
#
_entry.id   8e85f9d4b31236f358c673d06716a638
#
_cell.length_a   1.000
_cell.length_b   1.000
_cell.length_c   1.000
_cell.angle_alpha   90.00
_cell.angle_beta   90.00
_cell.angle_gamma   90.00
#
_symmetry.space_group_name_H-M   'P 1'
#
loop_
_entity.id
_entity.type
_entity.pdbx_description
1 polymer ?
#
loop_
_entity_poly.entity_id
_entity_poly.type
_entity_poly.pdbx_seq_one_letter_code
_entity_poly.pdbx_strand_id
1 'polypeptide(L)'
;MSDSRMRDLRTSVVLMEDAATGISLSVHDGVATVRYDQPHSPVNTLNTRVGPVFEQIFSRIEQDTSIVGALLVSGKPDSWIAGADIDELRRVTSPMEGEALSRGGQQLLNRLAAMPKPFIAAIHGAALGGGLEIALACRYRIATNHSKTVLALPEVQLGLLSGAGGTQRLPRTVGLRAALDMILTGKNIRAKKAWQMGLVHELVHPSILLDVAAQ
;
A
#
# COMPACT_ATOMS: atom_id res chain seq x y z
N MET A 1 18.76 24.22 10.74
CA MET A 1 17.29 24.13 10.93
C MET A 1 16.82 22.71 10.54
N SER A 2 17.35 21.65 11.16
CA SER A 2 17.07 20.25 10.78
C SER A 2 16.71 19.34 11.97
N ASP A 3 16.50 19.88 13.15
CA ASP A 3 16.40 19.06 14.37
C ASP A 3 15.02 19.00 15.04
N SER A 4 14.01 19.75 14.54
CA SER A 4 12.68 19.73 15.14
C SER A 4 11.75 18.62 14.61
N ARG A 5 12.03 18.06 13.41
CA ARG A 5 11.17 17.10 12.73
C ARG A 5 11.39 15.62 13.09
N MET A 6 12.53 15.29 13.70
CA MET A 6 12.75 13.95 14.28
C MET A 6 12.21 13.82 15.72
N ARG A 7 11.68 14.90 16.30
CA ARG A 7 11.17 14.87 17.69
C ARG A 7 9.78 14.25 17.81
N ASP A 8 8.94 14.36 16.78
CA ASP A 8 7.54 13.89 16.85
C ASP A 8 7.37 12.37 16.83
N LEU A 9 8.31 11.63 16.24
CA LEU A 9 8.28 10.16 16.30
C LEU A 9 8.63 9.60 17.70
N ARG A 10 9.14 10.41 18.61
CA ARG A 10 9.58 9.96 19.96
C ARG A 10 8.42 9.78 20.94
N THR A 11 7.23 10.25 20.62
CA THR A 11 6.02 10.10 21.45
C THR A 11 5.01 9.09 20.90
N SER A 12 5.32 8.41 19.79
CA SER A 12 4.47 7.37 19.23
C SER A 12 4.48 6.13 20.12
N VAL A 13 3.31 5.64 20.48
CA VAL A 13 3.17 4.38 21.22
C VAL A 13 3.13 3.23 20.22
N VAL A 14 4.12 2.33 20.28
CA VAL A 14 4.11 1.11 19.50
C VAL A 14 3.12 0.13 20.11
N LEU A 15 2.09 -0.24 19.35
CA LEU A 15 1.04 -1.16 19.78
C LEU A 15 1.29 -2.60 19.32
N MET A 16 2.01 -2.77 18.21
CA MET A 16 2.29 -4.08 17.62
C MET A 16 3.55 -4.00 16.75
N GLU A 17 4.34 -5.04 16.77
CA GLU A 17 5.48 -5.25 15.86
C GLU A 17 5.58 -6.73 15.51
N ASP A 18 5.59 -7.04 14.23
CA ASP A 18 5.85 -8.38 13.71
C ASP A 18 7.22 -8.41 13.05
N ALA A 19 8.21 -8.92 13.76
CA ALA A 19 9.60 -8.95 13.30
C ALA A 19 9.80 -9.83 12.06
N ALA A 20 8.92 -10.82 11.82
CA ALA A 20 9.05 -11.73 10.68
C ALA A 20 8.63 -11.08 9.36
N THR A 21 7.64 -10.21 9.39
CA THR A 21 7.19 -9.45 8.22
C THR A 21 7.79 -8.04 8.16
N GLY A 22 8.23 -7.49 9.29
CA GLY A 22 8.66 -6.10 9.42
C GLY A 22 7.49 -5.11 9.38
N ILE A 23 6.28 -5.56 9.73
CA ILE A 23 5.12 -4.68 9.84
C ILE A 23 4.95 -4.26 11.29
N SER A 24 4.81 -2.97 11.51
CA SER A 24 4.55 -2.40 12.83
C SER A 24 3.35 -1.45 12.83
N LEU A 25 2.69 -1.35 13.98
CA LEU A 25 1.60 -0.43 14.24
C LEU A 25 2.01 0.48 15.40
N SER A 26 2.00 1.77 15.19
CA SER A 26 2.15 2.79 16.22
C SER A 26 1.02 3.80 16.16
N VAL A 27 0.76 4.51 17.26
CA VAL A 27 -0.27 5.54 17.33
C VAL A 27 0.31 6.82 17.91
N HIS A 28 -0.03 7.94 17.28
CA HIS A 28 0.29 9.29 17.74
C HIS A 28 -0.92 10.20 17.49
N ASP A 29 -1.39 10.90 18.52
CA ASP A 29 -2.52 11.84 18.45
C ASP A 29 -3.76 11.27 17.74
N GLY A 30 -4.10 10.00 18.00
CA GLY A 30 -5.25 9.33 17.40
C GLY A 30 -5.04 8.85 15.97
N VAL A 31 -3.88 9.10 15.36
CA VAL A 31 -3.53 8.59 14.03
C VAL A 31 -2.66 7.35 14.15
N ALA A 32 -3.14 6.23 13.60
CA ALA A 32 -2.38 5.00 13.52
C ALA A 32 -1.40 5.06 12.33
N THR A 33 -0.18 4.61 12.54
CA THR A 33 0.82 4.42 11.46
C THR A 33 1.14 2.94 11.33
N VAL A 34 0.74 2.36 10.21
CA VAL A 34 1.10 1.01 9.79
C VAL A 34 2.34 1.12 8.91
N ARG A 35 3.50 0.77 9.45
CA ARG A 35 4.78 0.83 8.74
C ARG A 35 5.18 -0.57 8.28
N TYR A 36 5.44 -0.70 6.99
CA TYR A 36 5.94 -1.93 6.40
C TYR A 36 7.42 -1.76 6.01
N ASP A 37 8.28 -2.59 6.60
CA ASP A 37 9.74 -2.57 6.37
C ASP A 37 10.28 -3.99 6.40
N GLN A 38 10.04 -4.76 5.33
CA GLN A 38 10.43 -6.17 5.23
C GLN A 38 11.91 -6.36 5.53
N PRO A 39 12.28 -7.17 6.56
CA PRO A 39 13.67 -7.38 6.92
C PRO A 39 14.45 -8.08 5.81
N HIS A 40 15.73 -7.76 5.70
CA HIS A 40 16.67 -8.37 4.74
C HIS A 40 16.26 -8.26 3.27
N SER A 41 15.39 -7.31 2.93
CA SER A 41 14.94 -7.07 1.56
C SER A 41 15.05 -5.59 1.20
N PRO A 42 15.47 -5.22 0.00
CA PRO A 42 15.48 -3.83 -0.47
C PRO A 42 14.08 -3.29 -0.76
N VAL A 43 13.07 -4.15 -0.83
CA VAL A 43 11.68 -3.81 -1.16
C VAL A 43 10.71 -4.54 -0.22
N ASN A 44 9.49 -4.04 -0.13
CA ASN A 44 8.37 -4.72 0.53
C ASN A 44 7.62 -5.55 -0.51
N THR A 45 7.46 -6.85 -0.29
CA THR A 45 6.67 -7.76 -1.13
C THR A 45 5.53 -8.39 -0.33
N LEU A 46 4.42 -8.66 -1.00
CA LEU A 46 3.26 -9.30 -0.39
C LEU A 46 3.41 -10.83 -0.51
N ASN A 47 3.69 -11.46 0.60
CA ASN A 47 3.72 -12.91 0.75
C ASN A 47 2.59 -13.40 1.65
N THR A 48 2.43 -14.71 1.78
CA THR A 48 1.34 -15.33 2.55
C THR A 48 1.34 -14.98 4.04
N ARG A 49 2.48 -14.55 4.61
CA ARG A 49 2.58 -14.14 6.03
C ARG A 49 2.04 -12.74 6.29
N VAL A 50 2.01 -11.87 5.27
CA VAL A 50 1.62 -10.46 5.41
C VAL A 50 0.11 -10.30 5.66
N GLY A 51 -0.72 -11.12 5.01
CA GLY A 51 -2.18 -11.06 5.15
C GLY A 51 -2.68 -11.17 6.59
N PRO A 52 -2.30 -12.23 7.35
CA PRO A 52 -2.69 -12.40 8.75
C PRO A 52 -2.27 -11.23 9.66
N VAL A 53 -1.11 -10.61 9.40
CA VAL A 53 -0.65 -9.45 10.17
C VAL A 53 -1.53 -8.23 9.89
N PHE A 54 -1.88 -7.97 8.64
CA PHE A 54 -2.83 -6.90 8.30
C PHE A 54 -4.20 -7.12 8.93
N GLU A 55 -4.71 -8.36 8.96
CA GLU A 55 -5.98 -8.71 9.60
C GLU A 55 -5.98 -8.38 11.10
N GLN A 56 -4.89 -8.66 11.81
CA GLN A 56 -4.72 -8.30 13.22
C GLN A 56 -4.68 -6.78 13.41
N ILE A 57 -3.95 -6.07 12.55
CA ILE A 57 -3.87 -4.60 12.57
C ILE A 57 -5.23 -3.97 12.32
N PHE A 58 -5.99 -4.45 11.32
CA PHE A 58 -7.33 -3.94 11.04
C PHE A 58 -8.24 -4.12 12.25
N SER A 59 -8.24 -5.30 12.86
CA SER A 59 -9.02 -5.57 14.08
C SER A 59 -8.62 -4.65 15.23
N ARG A 60 -7.31 -4.42 15.43
CA ARG A 60 -6.81 -3.54 16.47
C ARG A 60 -7.26 -2.09 16.25
N ILE A 61 -7.14 -1.59 15.02
CA ILE A 61 -7.56 -0.22 14.67
C ILE A 61 -9.08 -0.06 14.80
N GLU A 62 -9.87 -1.05 14.38
CA GLU A 62 -11.35 -1.02 14.51
C GLU A 62 -11.77 -0.89 15.98
N GLN A 63 -11.18 -1.68 16.87
CA GLN A 63 -11.55 -1.79 18.27
C GLN A 63 -11.08 -0.60 19.13
N ASP A 64 -10.00 0.06 18.76
CA ASP A 64 -9.41 1.14 19.55
C ASP A 64 -10.12 2.47 19.25
N THR A 65 -10.99 2.90 20.15
CA THR A 65 -11.80 4.12 19.98
C THR A 65 -10.99 5.41 19.96
N SER A 66 -9.74 5.38 20.41
CA SER A 66 -8.83 6.53 20.37
C SER A 66 -8.26 6.77 18.96
N ILE A 67 -8.30 5.76 18.07
CA ILE A 67 -7.81 5.86 16.71
C ILE A 67 -8.92 6.41 15.80
N VAL A 68 -8.63 7.49 15.08
CA VAL A 68 -9.56 8.13 14.14
C VAL A 68 -9.28 7.81 12.67
N GLY A 69 -8.06 7.41 12.34
CA GLY A 69 -7.62 7.05 10.99
C GLY A 69 -6.26 6.39 10.99
N ALA A 70 -5.83 5.87 9.85
CA ALA A 70 -4.57 5.16 9.73
C ALA A 70 -3.79 5.54 8.47
N LEU A 71 -2.47 5.62 8.59
CA LEU A 71 -1.52 5.77 7.50
C LEU A 71 -0.89 4.43 7.20
N LEU A 72 -0.78 4.09 5.92
CA LEU A 72 0.05 2.97 5.47
C LEU A 72 1.31 3.54 4.80
N VAL A 73 2.47 3.26 5.39
CA VAL A 73 3.76 3.82 5.00
C VAL A 73 4.78 2.71 4.76
N SER A 74 5.77 3.00 3.94
CA SER A 74 6.93 2.12 3.73
C SER A 74 8.13 2.59 4.55
N GLY A 75 8.89 1.63 5.07
CA GLY A 75 10.22 1.87 5.65
C GLY A 75 11.34 1.88 4.61
N LYS A 76 11.05 1.56 3.35
CA LYS A 76 12.05 1.52 2.27
C LYS A 76 12.26 2.90 1.65
N PRO A 77 13.50 3.25 1.27
CA PRO A 77 13.81 4.59 0.75
C PRO A 77 13.23 4.86 -0.64
N ASP A 78 13.11 3.85 -1.49
CA ASP A 78 12.76 4.01 -2.90
C ASP A 78 11.58 3.13 -3.36
N SER A 79 10.97 2.38 -2.44
CA SER A 79 9.89 1.45 -2.73
C SER A 79 8.80 1.55 -1.67
N TRP A 80 7.56 1.67 -2.10
CA TRP A 80 6.43 1.58 -1.18
C TRP A 80 6.06 0.11 -0.94
N ILE A 81 5.43 -0.54 -1.93
CA ILE A 81 5.19 -1.98 -1.95
C ILE A 81 5.35 -2.45 -3.41
N ALA A 82 6.24 -3.40 -3.65
CA ALA A 82 6.65 -3.84 -4.98
C ALA A 82 5.73 -4.92 -5.61
N GLY A 83 4.65 -5.29 -4.93
CA GLY A 83 3.69 -6.30 -5.38
C GLY A 83 3.86 -7.63 -4.69
N ALA A 84 3.27 -8.68 -5.27
CA ALA A 84 3.34 -10.04 -4.75
C ALA A 84 4.77 -10.59 -4.79
N ASP A 85 5.08 -11.49 -3.88
CA ASP A 85 6.32 -12.25 -3.90
C ASP A 85 6.33 -13.21 -5.09
N ILE A 86 7.22 -12.95 -6.05
CA ILE A 86 7.30 -13.71 -7.31
C ILE A 86 7.72 -15.17 -7.04
N ASP A 87 8.54 -15.41 -6.01
CA ASP A 87 8.96 -16.77 -5.69
C ASP A 87 7.83 -17.60 -5.05
N GLU A 88 6.91 -16.95 -4.32
CA GLU A 88 5.68 -17.60 -3.89
C GLU A 88 4.74 -17.89 -5.08
N LEU A 89 4.58 -16.93 -5.99
CA LEU A 89 3.75 -17.13 -7.20
C LEU A 89 4.25 -18.29 -8.06
N ARG A 90 5.57 -18.46 -8.20
CA ARG A 90 6.17 -19.59 -8.94
C ARG A 90 5.90 -20.96 -8.32
N ARG A 91 5.56 -21.02 -7.04
CA ARG A 91 5.25 -22.27 -6.34
C ARG A 91 3.79 -22.71 -6.49
N VAL A 92 2.94 -21.88 -7.07
CA VAL A 92 1.56 -22.22 -7.38
C VAL A 92 1.54 -23.28 -8.45
N THR A 93 0.99 -24.45 -8.15
CA THR A 93 1.00 -25.62 -9.04
C THR A 93 -0.37 -26.00 -9.55
N SER A 94 -1.43 -25.44 -9.00
CA SER A 94 -2.80 -25.75 -9.38
C SER A 94 -3.68 -24.51 -9.54
N PRO A 95 -4.72 -24.57 -10.39
CA PRO A 95 -5.71 -23.48 -10.51
C PRO A 95 -6.39 -23.17 -9.16
N MET A 96 -6.62 -24.14 -8.33
CA MET A 96 -7.25 -23.99 -7.02
C MET A 96 -6.38 -23.17 -6.05
N GLU A 97 -5.05 -23.40 -6.03
CA GLU A 97 -4.11 -22.60 -5.26
C GLU A 97 -4.07 -21.15 -5.76
N GLY A 98 -4.04 -20.93 -7.07
CA GLY A 98 -4.07 -19.59 -7.66
C GLY A 98 -5.36 -18.84 -7.34
N GLU A 99 -6.50 -19.52 -7.39
CA GLU A 99 -7.79 -18.97 -6.98
C GLU A 99 -7.78 -18.60 -5.49
N ALA A 100 -7.28 -19.48 -4.62
CA ALA A 100 -7.21 -19.23 -3.17
C ALA A 100 -6.37 -17.98 -2.84
N LEU A 101 -5.21 -17.83 -3.48
CA LEU A 101 -4.37 -16.64 -3.32
C LEU A 101 -5.09 -15.35 -3.75
N SER A 102 -5.68 -15.34 -4.94
CA SER A 102 -6.44 -14.20 -5.43
C SER A 102 -7.63 -13.87 -4.54
N ARG A 103 -8.39 -14.87 -4.12
CA ARG A 103 -9.55 -14.72 -3.24
C ARG A 103 -9.14 -14.16 -1.87
N GLY A 104 -8.06 -14.66 -1.27
CA GLY A 104 -7.51 -14.14 -0.03
C GLY A 104 -7.11 -12.67 -0.14
N GLY A 105 -6.38 -12.31 -1.20
CA GLY A 105 -6.03 -10.93 -1.49
C GLY A 105 -7.26 -10.02 -1.67
N GLN A 106 -8.25 -10.48 -2.42
CA GLN A 106 -9.51 -9.73 -2.63
C GLN A 106 -10.28 -9.52 -1.32
N GLN A 107 -10.38 -10.54 -0.47
CA GLN A 107 -11.05 -10.47 0.83
C GLN A 107 -10.35 -9.46 1.74
N LEU A 108 -9.04 -9.52 1.87
CA LEU A 108 -8.24 -8.59 2.66
C LEU A 108 -8.44 -7.14 2.19
N LEU A 109 -8.36 -6.89 0.87
CA LEU A 109 -8.51 -5.55 0.34
C LEU A 109 -9.96 -5.06 0.33
N ASN A 110 -10.94 -5.95 0.28
CA ASN A 110 -12.34 -5.58 0.48
C ASN A 110 -12.57 -5.17 1.94
N ARG A 111 -11.97 -5.88 2.90
CA ARG A 111 -12.01 -5.48 4.31
C ARG A 111 -11.36 -4.10 4.51
N LEU A 112 -10.16 -3.89 3.97
CA LEU A 112 -9.49 -2.58 4.03
C LEU A 112 -10.38 -1.45 3.47
N ALA A 113 -11.00 -1.67 2.30
CA ALA A 113 -11.86 -0.68 1.67
C ALA A 113 -13.16 -0.39 2.46
N ALA A 114 -13.63 -1.36 3.25
CA ALA A 114 -14.82 -1.25 4.10
C ALA A 114 -14.53 -0.76 5.52
N MET A 115 -13.26 -0.50 5.86
CA MET A 115 -12.89 -0.02 7.19
C MET A 115 -13.64 1.27 7.54
N PRO A 116 -14.26 1.36 8.73
CA PRO A 116 -14.99 2.55 9.15
C PRO A 116 -14.05 3.75 9.38
N LYS A 117 -12.80 3.48 9.77
CA LYS A 117 -11.75 4.47 9.93
C LYS A 117 -10.93 4.56 8.64
N PRO A 118 -10.70 5.77 8.08
CA PRO A 118 -10.02 5.91 6.81
C PRO A 118 -8.56 5.41 6.88
N PHE A 119 -8.15 4.65 5.86
CA PHE A 119 -6.76 4.34 5.60
C PHE A 119 -6.24 5.23 4.47
N ILE A 120 -5.11 5.87 4.69
CA ILE A 120 -4.42 6.71 3.74
C ILE A 120 -3.13 6.01 3.29
N ALA A 121 -2.98 5.79 1.99
CA ALA A 121 -1.73 5.33 1.41
C ALA A 121 -0.78 6.52 1.24
N ALA A 122 0.27 6.59 2.06
CA ALA A 122 1.34 7.58 1.97
C ALA A 122 2.48 7.00 1.13
N ILE A 123 2.46 7.29 -0.17
CA ILE A 123 3.27 6.60 -1.17
C ILE A 123 4.56 7.37 -1.45
N HIS A 124 5.70 6.76 -1.11
CA HIS A 124 7.03 7.19 -1.53
C HIS A 124 7.74 6.03 -2.23
N GLY A 125 8.25 6.26 -3.45
CA GLY A 125 8.84 5.21 -4.27
C GLY A 125 7.80 4.37 -5.04
N ALA A 126 8.18 3.16 -5.41
CA ALA A 126 7.39 2.31 -6.30
C ALA A 126 6.21 1.62 -5.59
N ALA A 127 5.01 1.76 -6.15
CA ALA A 127 3.78 1.06 -5.77
C ALA A 127 3.31 0.21 -6.96
N LEU A 128 3.66 -1.07 -6.97
CA LEU A 128 3.50 -1.95 -8.13
C LEU A 128 2.58 -3.14 -7.81
N GLY A 129 1.81 -3.57 -8.81
CA GLY A 129 0.97 -4.76 -8.70
C GLY A 129 0.08 -4.74 -7.48
N GLY A 130 0.14 -5.77 -6.65
CA GLY A 130 -0.58 -5.84 -5.37
C GLY A 130 -0.36 -4.62 -4.46
N GLY A 131 0.80 -3.94 -4.57
CA GLY A 131 1.04 -2.69 -3.85
C GLY A 131 0.10 -1.56 -4.35
N LEU A 132 -0.06 -1.40 -5.65
CA LEU A 132 -1.06 -0.46 -6.18
C LEU A 132 -2.48 -0.91 -5.85
N GLU A 133 -2.77 -2.22 -5.81
CA GLU A 133 -4.08 -2.74 -5.43
C GLU A 133 -4.44 -2.40 -3.98
N ILE A 134 -3.46 -2.47 -3.04
CA ILE A 134 -3.62 -1.99 -1.65
C ILE A 134 -3.88 -0.49 -1.64
N ALA A 135 -3.09 0.30 -2.37
CA ALA A 135 -3.29 1.75 -2.44
C ALA A 135 -4.68 2.12 -2.96
N LEU A 136 -5.19 1.39 -3.95
CA LEU A 136 -6.54 1.57 -4.49
C LEU A 136 -7.65 1.17 -3.51
N ALA A 137 -7.36 0.30 -2.55
CA ALA A 137 -8.29 -0.07 -1.47
C ALA A 137 -8.30 0.95 -0.33
N CYS A 138 -7.25 1.75 -0.16
CA CYS A 138 -7.21 2.85 0.80
C CYS A 138 -8.18 3.97 0.40
N ARG A 139 -8.75 4.67 1.40
CA ARG A 139 -9.67 5.79 1.19
C ARG A 139 -9.00 6.93 0.43
N TYR A 140 -7.75 7.24 0.78
CA TYR A 140 -6.96 8.31 0.19
C TYR A 140 -5.59 7.81 -0.25
N ARG A 141 -5.00 8.44 -1.25
CA ARG A 141 -3.66 8.16 -1.78
C ARG A 141 -2.93 9.48 -1.95
N ILE A 142 -1.84 9.64 -1.23
CA ILE A 142 -0.93 10.78 -1.33
C ILE A 142 0.40 10.24 -1.83
N ALA A 143 0.95 10.84 -2.87
CA ALA A 143 2.22 10.40 -3.44
C ALA A 143 3.26 11.51 -3.39
N THR A 144 4.52 11.13 -3.27
CA THR A 144 5.61 12.11 -3.39
C THR A 144 5.94 12.39 -4.86
N ASN A 145 6.42 13.60 -5.13
CA ASN A 145 6.94 14.00 -6.46
C ASN A 145 8.36 13.48 -6.74
N HIS A 146 8.84 12.52 -5.93
CA HIS A 146 10.18 11.93 -6.11
C HIS A 146 10.28 11.16 -7.43
N SER A 147 11.46 11.16 -8.05
CA SER A 147 11.69 10.55 -9.37
C SER A 147 11.46 9.04 -9.41
N LYS A 148 11.62 8.36 -8.27
CA LYS A 148 11.37 6.92 -8.12
C LYS A 148 9.93 6.58 -7.75
N THR A 149 9.07 7.58 -7.49
CA THR A 149 7.66 7.33 -7.23
C THR A 149 6.94 7.03 -8.54
N VAL A 150 6.56 5.77 -8.69
CA VAL A 150 5.85 5.22 -9.84
C VAL A 150 4.76 4.26 -9.39
N LEU A 151 3.67 4.22 -10.14
CA LEU A 151 2.53 3.35 -9.87
C LEU A 151 2.22 2.53 -11.13
N ALA A 152 2.02 1.22 -10.98
CA ALA A 152 1.72 0.33 -12.10
C ALA A 152 0.96 -0.93 -11.68
N LEU A 153 0.29 -1.56 -12.65
CA LEU A 153 -0.16 -2.95 -12.58
C LEU A 153 0.61 -3.77 -13.65
N PRO A 154 1.85 -4.21 -13.32
CA PRO A 154 2.74 -4.82 -14.31
C PRO A 154 2.52 -6.34 -14.49
N GLU A 155 1.46 -6.92 -13.94
CA GLU A 155 1.19 -8.36 -13.92
C GLU A 155 1.20 -8.98 -15.32
N VAL A 156 0.73 -8.24 -16.34
CA VAL A 156 0.74 -8.71 -17.75
C VAL A 156 2.15 -9.02 -18.26
N GLN A 157 3.18 -8.33 -17.75
CA GLN A 157 4.58 -8.59 -18.12
C GLN A 157 5.09 -9.93 -17.57
N LEU A 158 4.36 -10.52 -16.62
CA LEU A 158 4.60 -11.84 -16.05
C LEU A 158 3.62 -12.90 -16.58
N GLY A 159 2.76 -12.54 -17.57
CA GLY A 159 1.69 -13.40 -18.06
C GLY A 159 0.54 -13.60 -17.08
N LEU A 160 0.37 -12.68 -16.11
CA LEU A 160 -0.65 -12.73 -15.07
C LEU A 160 -1.67 -11.60 -15.23
N LEU A 161 -2.76 -11.68 -14.48
CA LEU A 161 -3.73 -10.62 -14.26
C LEU A 161 -3.61 -10.10 -12.81
N SER A 162 -3.96 -8.82 -12.61
CA SER A 162 -4.08 -8.25 -11.26
C SER A 162 -5.14 -9.00 -10.46
N GLY A 163 -4.73 -9.68 -9.38
CA GLY A 163 -5.54 -10.69 -8.69
C GLY A 163 -6.32 -10.18 -7.48
N ALA A 164 -5.90 -9.06 -6.85
CA ALA A 164 -6.49 -8.58 -5.59
C ALA A 164 -7.51 -7.45 -5.78
N GLY A 165 -8.02 -7.23 -6.99
CA GLY A 165 -9.09 -6.30 -7.29
C GLY A 165 -8.68 -5.05 -8.07
N GLY A 166 -7.44 -4.98 -8.56
CA GLY A 166 -6.96 -3.89 -9.43
C GLY A 166 -7.79 -3.72 -10.68
N THR A 167 -8.21 -4.83 -11.31
CA THR A 167 -9.11 -4.84 -12.47
C THR A 167 -10.47 -4.20 -12.18
N GLN A 168 -10.87 -4.10 -10.92
CA GLN A 168 -12.16 -3.52 -10.49
C GLN A 168 -12.00 -2.09 -9.96
N ARG A 169 -10.97 -1.83 -9.14
CA ARG A 169 -10.78 -0.53 -8.49
C ARG A 169 -10.15 0.49 -9.42
N LEU A 170 -9.19 0.08 -10.25
CA LEU A 170 -8.49 1.02 -11.15
C LEU A 170 -9.44 1.70 -12.15
N PRO A 171 -10.33 0.97 -12.89
CA PRO A 171 -11.27 1.62 -13.81
C PRO A 171 -12.24 2.61 -13.14
N ARG A 172 -12.62 2.33 -11.87
CA ARG A 172 -13.47 3.21 -11.08
C ARG A 172 -12.75 4.47 -10.62
N THR A 173 -11.41 4.41 -10.56
CA THR A 173 -10.57 5.52 -10.12
C THR A 173 -10.16 6.43 -11.27
N VAL A 174 -9.66 5.86 -12.39
CA VAL A 174 -9.06 6.63 -13.50
C VAL A 174 -9.86 6.57 -14.81
N GLY A 175 -11.00 5.89 -14.82
CA GLY A 175 -11.79 5.61 -16.02
C GLY A 175 -11.28 4.42 -16.81
N LEU A 176 -12.17 3.82 -17.62
CA LEU A 176 -11.92 2.56 -18.30
C LEU A 176 -10.72 2.61 -19.27
N ARG A 177 -10.63 3.68 -20.08
CA ARG A 177 -9.57 3.81 -21.10
C ARG A 177 -8.18 3.83 -20.47
N ALA A 178 -7.98 4.63 -19.43
CA ALA A 178 -6.70 4.73 -18.74
C ALA A 178 -6.36 3.44 -17.97
N ALA A 179 -7.37 2.82 -17.37
CA ALA A 179 -7.18 1.55 -16.67
C ALA A 179 -6.77 0.42 -17.61
N LEU A 180 -7.44 0.28 -18.76
CA LEU A 180 -7.07 -0.72 -19.78
C LEU A 180 -5.64 -0.51 -20.28
N ASP A 181 -5.26 0.74 -20.56
CA ASP A 181 -3.91 1.06 -20.97
C ASP A 181 -2.86 0.66 -19.92
N MET A 182 -3.13 0.90 -18.62
CA MET A 182 -2.23 0.47 -17.54
C MET A 182 -2.18 -1.06 -17.39
N ILE A 183 -3.34 -1.72 -17.39
CA ILE A 183 -3.44 -3.18 -17.16
C ILE A 183 -2.84 -3.97 -18.33
N LEU A 184 -3.15 -3.57 -19.57
CA LEU A 184 -2.72 -4.32 -20.76
C LEU A 184 -1.27 -4.07 -21.15
N THR A 185 -0.66 -2.97 -20.69
CA THR A 185 0.74 -2.66 -21.00
C THR A 185 1.68 -2.86 -19.81
N GLY A 186 1.15 -2.85 -18.58
CA GLY A 186 1.96 -2.92 -17.36
C GLY A 186 2.88 -1.70 -17.15
N LYS A 187 2.63 -0.59 -17.87
CA LYS A 187 3.52 0.57 -17.85
C LYS A 187 3.53 1.31 -16.52
N ASN A 188 4.68 1.86 -16.18
CA ASN A 188 4.86 2.70 -15.01
C ASN A 188 4.25 4.09 -15.25
N ILE A 189 3.39 4.53 -14.34
CA ILE A 189 2.84 5.88 -14.27
C ILE A 189 3.62 6.69 -13.25
N ARG A 190 4.31 7.76 -13.68
CA ARG A 190 5.04 8.66 -12.77
C ARG A 190 4.06 9.47 -11.92
N ALA A 191 4.49 9.85 -10.72
CA ALA A 191 3.66 10.50 -9.71
C ALA A 191 2.89 11.73 -10.24
N LYS A 192 3.51 12.62 -11.02
CA LYS A 192 2.83 13.77 -11.63
C LYS A 192 1.68 13.34 -12.55
N LYS A 193 1.90 12.30 -13.38
CA LYS A 193 0.87 11.79 -14.27
C LYS A 193 -0.23 11.07 -13.49
N ALA A 194 0.13 10.33 -12.44
CA ALA A 194 -0.81 9.68 -11.53
C ALA A 194 -1.76 10.69 -10.88
N TRP A 195 -1.24 11.82 -10.42
CA TRP A 195 -2.04 12.93 -9.89
C TRP A 195 -2.96 13.55 -10.95
N GLN A 196 -2.43 13.85 -12.14
CA GLN A 196 -3.21 14.46 -13.23
C GLN A 196 -4.38 13.59 -13.70
N MET A 197 -4.28 12.26 -13.59
CA MET A 197 -5.33 11.33 -13.99
C MET A 197 -6.23 10.86 -12.83
N GLY A 198 -6.04 11.40 -11.64
CA GLY A 198 -6.84 11.05 -10.46
C GLY A 198 -6.49 9.71 -9.80
N LEU A 199 -5.35 9.09 -10.19
CA LEU A 199 -4.87 7.86 -9.57
C LEU A 199 -4.42 8.10 -8.12
N VAL A 200 -3.83 9.26 -7.85
CA VAL A 200 -3.54 9.78 -6.50
C VAL A 200 -4.24 11.11 -6.31
N HIS A 201 -4.65 11.41 -5.08
CA HIS A 201 -5.40 12.62 -4.73
C HIS A 201 -4.49 13.83 -4.59
N GLU A 202 -3.30 13.61 -4.01
CA GLU A 202 -2.33 14.68 -3.75
C GLU A 202 -0.93 14.27 -4.19
N LEU A 203 -0.14 15.30 -4.57
CA LEU A 203 1.26 15.19 -4.92
C LEU A 203 2.06 16.15 -4.07
N VAL A 204 2.95 15.62 -3.22
CA VAL A 204 3.68 16.40 -2.22
C VAL A 204 5.20 16.21 -2.33
N HIS A 205 5.95 17.11 -1.71
CA HIS A 205 7.39 16.90 -1.54
C HIS A 205 7.64 15.78 -0.50
N PRO A 206 8.68 14.93 -0.67
CA PRO A 206 8.95 13.82 0.27
C PRO A 206 9.02 14.23 1.74
N SER A 207 9.58 15.42 2.03
CA SER A 207 9.77 15.89 3.41
C SER A 207 8.50 16.21 4.19
N ILE A 208 7.35 16.31 3.52
CA ILE A 208 6.06 16.66 4.15
C ILE A 208 5.01 15.58 3.96
N LEU A 209 5.39 14.41 3.41
CA LEU A 209 4.44 13.35 3.10
C LEU A 209 3.61 12.92 4.31
N LEU A 210 4.27 12.66 5.44
CA LEU A 210 3.60 12.18 6.65
C LEU A 210 2.78 13.28 7.31
N ASP A 211 3.28 14.51 7.32
CA ASP A 211 2.58 15.67 7.88
C ASP A 211 1.24 15.91 7.15
N VAL A 212 1.26 15.83 5.80
CA VAL A 212 0.04 15.99 4.99
C VAL A 212 -0.88 14.79 5.11
N ALA A 213 -0.33 13.59 5.20
CA ALA A 213 -1.15 12.38 5.31
C ALA A 213 -1.86 12.24 6.67
N ALA A 214 -1.36 12.89 7.72
CA ALA A 214 -1.94 12.86 9.06
C ALA A 214 -3.02 13.94 9.30
N GLN A 215 -3.23 14.86 8.36
CA GLN A 215 -4.27 15.91 8.40
C GLN A 215 -5.61 15.37 7.88
#